data_2e8dbc7275b6d5ad9f4166692f47f575
#
_entry.id   2e8dbc7275b6d5ad9f4166692f47f575
#
_cell.length_a   1.000
_cell.length_b   1.000
_cell.length_c   1.000
_cell.angle_alpha   90.00
_cell.angle_beta   90.00
_cell.angle_gamma   90.00
#
_symmetry.space_group_name_H-M   'P 1'
#
loop_
_entity.id
_entity.type
_entity.pdbx_description
1 polymer ?
#
loop_
_entity_poly.entity_id
_entity_poly.type
_entity_poly.pdbx_seq_one_letter_code
_entity_poly.pdbx_strand_id
1 'polypeptide(L)'
;MPPFRQLYQETVSDLTTELKGALVDLGHKNAFDLLLKEAWNPDVAAMGNSTLPTVCDKLNVMSTIHLRKLIATLVRENAQRDRVIEKLEERIGVLENKLNAFLQPFL
;
A
#
# COMPACT_ATOMS: atom_id res chain seq x y z
N MET A 1 -35.49 2.86 -4.10
CA MET A 1 -34.12 2.32 -4.06
C MET A 1 -33.45 2.62 -2.73
N PRO A 2 -32.79 1.68 -2.10
CA PRO A 2 -32.01 1.98 -0.90
C PRO A 2 -30.89 2.98 -1.20
N PRO A 3 -30.56 3.85 -0.24
CA PRO A 3 -29.41 4.73 -0.39
C PRO A 3 -28.12 3.94 -0.62
N PHE A 4 -27.18 4.51 -1.36
CA PHE A 4 -25.89 3.83 -1.62
C PHE A 4 -25.18 3.42 -0.33
N ARG A 5 -25.18 4.28 0.68
CA ARG A 5 -24.54 3.97 1.96
C ARG A 5 -25.07 2.68 2.59
N GLN A 6 -26.38 2.45 2.51
CA GLN A 6 -26.99 1.21 3.00
C GLN A 6 -26.56 0.01 2.18
N LEU A 7 -26.57 0.12 0.85
CA LEU A 7 -26.08 -0.95 -0.04
C LEU A 7 -24.60 -1.26 0.20
N TYR A 8 -23.80 -0.24 0.42
CA TYR A 8 -22.38 -0.38 0.76
C TYR A 8 -22.21 -1.16 2.06
N GLN A 9 -22.92 -0.77 3.12
CA GLN A 9 -22.84 -1.44 4.42
C GLN A 9 -23.27 -2.90 4.34
N GLU A 10 -24.33 -3.20 3.62
CA GLU A 10 -24.82 -4.56 3.40
C GLU A 10 -23.78 -5.39 2.64
N THR A 11 -23.22 -4.86 1.56
CA THR A 11 -22.20 -5.54 0.77
C THR A 11 -20.94 -5.81 1.57
N VAL A 12 -20.46 -4.83 2.33
CA VAL A 12 -19.28 -5.00 3.19
C VAL A 12 -19.54 -6.03 4.28
N SER A 13 -20.72 -6.02 4.88
CA SER A 13 -21.13 -7.02 5.88
C SER A 13 -21.11 -8.43 5.30
N ASP A 14 -21.67 -8.61 4.09
CA ASP A 14 -21.68 -9.89 3.40
C ASP A 14 -20.25 -10.36 3.07
N LEU A 15 -19.41 -9.47 2.53
CA LEU A 15 -18.03 -9.79 2.22
C LEU A 15 -17.24 -10.16 3.48
N THR A 16 -17.46 -9.47 4.58
CA THR A 16 -16.80 -9.76 5.85
C THR A 16 -17.21 -11.12 6.39
N THR A 17 -18.48 -11.43 6.31
CA THR A 17 -19.02 -12.70 6.84
C THR A 17 -18.71 -13.88 5.93
N GLU A 18 -18.95 -13.73 4.63
CA GLU A 18 -18.88 -14.84 3.67
C GLU A 18 -17.49 -15.03 3.09
N LEU A 19 -16.85 -13.95 2.65
CA LEU A 19 -15.54 -14.03 2.00
C LEU A 19 -14.40 -14.05 3.01
N LYS A 20 -14.29 -13.02 3.84
CA LYS A 20 -13.21 -12.95 4.84
C LYS A 20 -13.27 -14.14 5.79
N GLY A 21 -14.49 -14.53 6.22
CA GLY A 21 -14.68 -15.67 7.09
C GLY A 21 -14.23 -16.99 6.48
N ALA A 22 -14.25 -17.11 5.14
CA ALA A 22 -13.82 -18.29 4.41
C ALA A 22 -12.33 -18.28 4.05
N LEU A 23 -11.65 -17.15 4.17
CA LEU A 23 -10.23 -17.07 3.90
C LEU A 23 -9.42 -17.84 4.93
N VAL A 24 -8.44 -18.60 4.45
CA VAL A 24 -7.57 -19.43 5.31
C VAL A 24 -6.29 -18.68 5.67
N ASP A 25 -5.74 -17.94 4.70
CA ASP A 25 -4.48 -17.20 4.85
C ASP A 25 -4.69 -15.96 5.72
N LEU A 26 -3.91 -15.86 6.80
CA LEU A 26 -3.97 -14.70 7.69
C LEU A 26 -3.56 -13.41 6.98
N GLY A 27 -2.60 -13.49 6.08
CA GLY A 27 -2.19 -12.36 5.25
C GLY A 27 -3.32 -11.82 4.39
N HIS A 28 -4.14 -12.72 3.81
CA HIS A 28 -5.33 -12.32 3.05
C HIS A 28 -6.39 -11.66 3.94
N LYS A 29 -6.61 -12.17 5.14
CA LYS A 29 -7.54 -11.57 6.10
C LYS A 29 -7.09 -10.16 6.50
N ASN A 30 -5.81 -9.99 6.78
CA ASN A 30 -5.25 -8.69 7.13
C ASN A 30 -5.32 -7.70 5.96
N ALA A 31 -5.05 -8.19 4.74
CA ALA A 31 -5.17 -7.37 3.53
C ALA A 31 -6.62 -6.92 3.29
N PHE A 32 -7.59 -7.78 3.56
CA PHE A 32 -9.01 -7.41 3.47
C PHE A 32 -9.35 -6.27 4.45
N ASP A 33 -8.90 -6.37 5.69
CA ASP A 33 -9.14 -5.35 6.70
C ASP A 33 -8.51 -4.01 6.32
N LEU A 34 -7.29 -4.02 5.77
CA LEU A 34 -6.63 -2.82 5.28
C LEU A 34 -7.35 -2.23 4.08
N LEU A 35 -7.82 -3.07 3.16
CA LEU A 35 -8.57 -2.62 1.99
C LEU A 35 -9.85 -1.89 2.41
N LEU A 36 -10.59 -2.45 3.35
CA LEU A 36 -11.79 -1.84 3.91
C LEU A 36 -11.49 -0.49 4.56
N LYS A 37 -10.47 -0.47 5.43
CA LYS A 37 -10.10 0.71 6.22
C LYS A 37 -9.49 1.82 5.38
N GLU A 38 -8.60 1.48 4.47
CA GLU A 38 -7.78 2.46 3.76
C GLU A 38 -8.33 2.85 2.38
N ALA A 39 -8.95 1.89 1.67
CA ALA A 39 -9.41 2.12 0.31
C ALA A 39 -10.90 2.42 0.22
N TRP A 40 -11.74 1.70 0.95
CA TRP A 40 -13.19 1.79 0.79
C TRP A 40 -13.85 2.81 1.70
N ASN A 41 -13.67 2.69 3.02
CA ASN A 41 -14.35 3.56 3.98
C ASN A 41 -14.06 5.05 3.77
N PRO A 42 -12.83 5.49 3.47
CA PRO A 42 -12.56 6.91 3.28
C PRO A 42 -13.28 7.54 2.11
N ASP A 43 -13.61 6.76 1.06
CA ASP A 43 -14.14 7.27 -0.20
C ASP A 43 -15.56 6.80 -0.50
N VAL A 44 -16.34 6.45 0.53
CA VAL A 44 -17.75 6.01 0.37
C VAL A 44 -18.59 7.05 -0.38
N ALA A 45 -18.44 8.33 -0.06
CA ALA A 45 -19.17 9.39 -0.73
C ALA A 45 -18.83 9.48 -2.22
N ALA A 46 -17.56 9.37 -2.57
CA ALA A 46 -17.12 9.37 -3.96
C ALA A 46 -17.70 8.18 -4.74
N MET A 47 -17.69 6.99 -4.12
CA MET A 47 -18.32 5.81 -4.73
C MET A 47 -19.82 6.00 -4.94
N GLY A 48 -20.50 6.64 -4.00
CA GLY A 48 -21.94 6.94 -4.12
C GLY A 48 -22.27 7.85 -5.28
N ASN A 49 -21.34 8.73 -5.67
CA ASN A 49 -21.52 9.64 -6.80
C ASN A 49 -21.14 9.02 -8.15
N SER A 50 -20.59 7.82 -8.15
CA SER A 50 -20.21 7.10 -9.36
C SER A 50 -21.44 6.53 -10.08
N THR A 51 -21.39 6.50 -11.41
CA THR A 51 -22.43 5.90 -12.26
C THR A 51 -22.19 4.41 -12.51
N LEU A 52 -21.17 3.80 -11.91
CA LEU A 52 -20.93 2.38 -12.05
C LEU A 52 -22.12 1.56 -11.53
N PRO A 53 -22.46 0.43 -12.20
CA PRO A 53 -23.74 -0.22 -12.00
C PRO A 53 -23.94 -0.90 -10.64
N THR A 54 -22.88 -1.43 -10.03
CA THR A 54 -22.99 -2.16 -8.76
C THR A 54 -22.01 -1.66 -7.72
N VAL A 55 -22.29 -1.98 -6.45
CA VAL A 55 -21.37 -1.70 -5.35
C VAL A 55 -20.05 -2.41 -5.57
N CYS A 56 -20.07 -3.66 -6.01
CA CYS A 56 -18.85 -4.44 -6.27
C CYS A 56 -17.98 -3.80 -7.35
N ASP A 57 -18.57 -3.26 -8.42
CA ASP A 57 -17.83 -2.53 -9.44
C ASP A 57 -17.12 -1.32 -8.85
N LYS A 58 -17.82 -0.56 -8.00
CA LYS A 58 -17.25 0.60 -7.32
C LYS A 58 -16.11 0.21 -6.39
N LEU A 59 -16.26 -0.88 -5.63
CA LEU A 59 -15.22 -1.39 -4.76
C LEU A 59 -13.99 -1.84 -5.55
N ASN A 60 -14.18 -2.50 -6.69
CA ASN A 60 -13.08 -2.93 -7.54
C ASN A 60 -12.29 -1.74 -8.09
N VAL A 61 -12.97 -0.70 -8.55
CA VAL A 61 -12.30 0.51 -9.05
C VAL A 61 -11.53 1.19 -7.93
N MET A 62 -12.12 1.34 -6.75
CA MET A 62 -11.44 1.95 -5.60
C MET A 62 -10.24 1.13 -5.16
N SER A 63 -10.35 -0.19 -5.16
CA SER A 63 -9.24 -1.09 -4.84
C SER A 63 -8.08 -0.91 -5.82
N THR A 64 -8.37 -0.79 -7.10
CA THR A 64 -7.38 -0.57 -8.15
C THR A 64 -6.68 0.79 -7.99
N ILE A 65 -7.44 1.84 -7.72
CA ILE A 65 -6.90 3.19 -7.48
C ILE A 65 -5.95 3.17 -6.27
N HIS A 66 -6.39 2.55 -5.18
CA HIS A 66 -5.59 2.46 -3.95
C HIS A 66 -4.32 1.64 -4.18
N LEU A 67 -4.39 0.53 -4.90
CA LEU A 67 -3.23 -0.28 -5.25
C LEU A 67 -2.22 0.53 -6.06
N ARG A 68 -2.67 1.31 -7.03
CA ARG A 68 -1.82 2.21 -7.81
C ARG A 68 -1.12 3.24 -6.93
N LYS A 69 -1.86 3.82 -5.99
CA LYS A 69 -1.30 4.75 -5.00
C LYS A 69 -0.18 4.11 -4.18
N LEU A 70 -0.42 2.90 -3.69
CA LEU A 70 0.60 2.17 -2.91
C LEU A 70 1.83 1.85 -3.74
N ILE A 71 1.65 1.43 -4.98
CA ILE A 71 2.76 1.14 -5.91
C ILE A 71 3.59 2.42 -6.13
N ALA A 72 2.95 3.55 -6.40
CA ALA A 72 3.64 4.82 -6.60
C ALA A 72 4.43 5.24 -5.36
N THR A 73 3.87 5.04 -4.17
CA THR A 73 4.54 5.31 -2.90
C THR A 73 5.77 4.42 -2.71
N LEU A 74 5.64 3.11 -2.98
CA LEU A 74 6.75 2.16 -2.88
C LEU A 74 7.88 2.49 -3.85
N VAL A 75 7.55 2.83 -5.09
CA VAL A 75 8.56 3.23 -6.08
C VAL A 75 9.34 4.46 -5.60
N ARG A 76 8.63 5.45 -5.06
CA ARG A 76 9.26 6.66 -4.54
C ARG A 76 10.16 6.38 -3.33
N GLU A 77 9.67 5.58 -2.39
CA GLU A 77 10.44 5.18 -1.22
C GLU A 77 11.70 4.38 -1.59
N ASN A 78 11.58 3.47 -2.56
CA ASN A 78 12.73 2.71 -3.06
C ASN A 78 13.77 3.62 -3.70
N ALA A 79 13.35 4.61 -4.48
CA ALA A 79 14.26 5.59 -5.07
C ALA A 79 14.99 6.41 -4.00
N GLN A 80 14.30 6.79 -2.91
CA GLN A 80 14.92 7.48 -1.78
C GLN A 80 15.92 6.60 -1.05
N ARG A 81 15.59 5.34 -0.83
CA ARG A 81 16.50 4.36 -0.20
C ARG A 81 17.75 4.14 -1.04
N ASP A 82 17.61 4.04 -2.36
CA ASP A 82 18.73 3.91 -3.28
C ASP A 82 19.69 5.09 -3.17
N ARG A 83 19.16 6.31 -3.09
CA ARG A 83 19.96 7.52 -2.89
C ARG A 83 20.72 7.50 -1.57
N VAL A 84 20.09 7.05 -0.50
CA VAL A 84 20.73 6.93 0.80
C VAL A 84 21.84 5.88 0.74
N ILE A 85 21.61 4.75 0.08
CA ILE A 85 22.61 3.69 -0.10
C ILE A 85 23.81 4.24 -0.87
N GLU A 86 23.59 4.95 -1.98
CA GLU A 86 24.67 5.57 -2.76
C GLU A 86 25.51 6.52 -1.90
N LYS A 87 24.86 7.37 -1.11
CA LYS A 87 25.58 8.29 -0.21
C LYS A 87 26.39 7.55 0.85
N LEU A 88 25.84 6.47 1.40
CA LEU A 88 26.55 5.65 2.38
C LEU A 88 27.73 4.94 1.74
N GLU A 89 27.61 4.43 0.54
CA GLU A 89 28.68 3.80 -0.22
C GLU A 89 29.82 4.79 -0.49
N GLU A 90 29.49 6.03 -0.88
CA GLU A 90 30.48 7.09 -1.06
C GLU A 90 31.22 7.41 0.24
N ARG A 91 30.50 7.51 1.36
CA ARG A 91 31.12 7.76 2.67
C ARG A 91 31.99 6.61 3.11
N ILE A 92 31.57 5.39 2.88
CA ILE A 92 32.38 4.20 3.17
C ILE A 92 33.67 4.23 2.34
N GLY A 93 33.57 4.54 1.05
CA GLY A 93 34.73 4.67 0.18
C GLY A 93 35.72 5.74 0.67
N VAL A 94 35.23 6.90 1.09
CA VAL A 94 36.07 7.96 1.66
C VAL A 94 36.76 7.48 2.94
N LEU A 95 36.03 6.82 3.83
CA LEU A 95 36.58 6.30 5.09
C LEU A 95 37.62 5.20 4.86
N GLU A 96 37.38 4.31 3.90
CA GLU A 96 38.35 3.27 3.51
C GLU A 96 39.64 3.89 2.99
N ASN A 97 39.55 4.93 2.14
CA ASN A 97 40.70 5.64 1.62
C ASN A 97 41.48 6.33 2.75
N LYS A 98 40.79 6.96 3.70
CA LYS A 98 41.43 7.58 4.87
C LYS A 98 42.13 6.55 5.75
N LEU A 99 41.47 5.41 5.98
CA LEU A 99 42.05 4.32 6.77
C LEU A 99 43.29 3.77 6.10
N ASN A 100 43.26 3.51 4.79
CA ASN A 100 44.38 3.04 4.02
C ASN A 100 45.54 4.03 4.06
N ALA A 101 45.26 5.33 3.92
CA ALA A 101 46.27 6.38 4.03
C ALA A 101 46.91 6.39 5.44
N PHE A 102 46.10 6.22 6.48
CA PHE A 102 46.56 6.16 7.86
C PHE A 102 47.46 4.94 8.11
N LEU A 103 47.10 3.79 7.54
CA LEU A 103 47.85 2.54 7.71
C LEU A 103 49.10 2.44 6.82
N GLN A 104 49.19 3.25 5.76
CA GLN A 104 50.26 3.19 4.78
C GLN A 104 51.68 3.22 5.42
N PRO A 105 51.97 4.09 6.42
CA PRO A 105 53.28 4.14 7.05
C PRO A 105 53.66 2.84 7.82
N PHE A 106 52.66 2.01 8.13
CA PHE A 106 52.86 0.78 8.90
C PHE A 106 52.95 -0.46 8.02
N LEU A 107 52.72 -0.32 6.75
CA LEU A 107 52.83 -1.41 5.79
C LEU A 107 54.18 -1.39 5.11
#